data_1b3520b65c6467bdc5e74b96993f10cd
#
_entry.id   1b3520b65c6467bdc5e74b96993f10cd
#
_cell.length_a   1.000
_cell.length_b   1.000
_cell.length_c   1.000
_cell.angle_alpha   90.00
_cell.angle_beta   90.00
_cell.angle_gamma   90.00
#
_symmetry.space_group_name_H-M   'P 1'
#
loop_
_entity.id
_entity.type
_entity.pdbx_description
1 polymer ?
#
loop_
_entity_poly.entity_id
_entity_poly.type
_entity_poly.pdbx_seq_one_letter_code
_entity_poly.pdbx_strand_id
1 'polypeptide(L)'
;IMAKGLAKKEDWRTFVEATDTQYYEETMLQGMIIGLAKMELEERIHYIRLFVPRINNWAVCDIFSGELKKTAVGKGKETVWQFIQPYLKSKEEYEIRFGIVMLFHYVDEDHIDSLLEYADLFTHEAYYARMAMAWMISICFIKFPDKTMKYLKQSKLDNWTYNKSLQKIIESLRVDKETKDIIRSMKRAG
;
A
#
# COMPACT_ATOMS: atom_id res chain seq x y z
N ILE A 1 -1.50 16.60 14.16
CA ILE A 1 -2.15 17.10 15.41
C ILE A 1 -3.65 17.23 15.20
N MET A 2 -4.14 17.92 14.14
CA MET A 2 -5.57 18.15 13.86
C MET A 2 -6.39 16.85 13.80
N ALA A 3 -6.00 15.87 12.97
CA ALA A 3 -6.72 14.61 12.84
C ALA A 3 -6.90 13.86 14.17
N LYS A 4 -5.87 13.84 15.05
CA LYS A 4 -5.96 13.25 16.38
C LYS A 4 -6.94 13.98 17.30
N GLY A 5 -7.09 15.29 17.15
CA GLY A 5 -8.06 16.09 17.87
C GLY A 5 -9.50 15.79 17.42
N LEU A 6 -9.71 15.77 16.09
CA LEU A 6 -11.01 15.47 15.50
C LEU A 6 -11.48 14.04 15.78
N ALA A 7 -10.59 13.05 15.68
CA ALA A 7 -10.90 11.63 15.94
C ALA A 7 -11.36 11.33 17.38
N LYS A 8 -11.24 12.29 18.32
CA LYS A 8 -11.72 12.18 19.71
C LYS A 8 -13.07 12.86 19.97
N LYS A 9 -13.57 13.64 18.98
CA LYS A 9 -14.87 14.31 19.10
C LYS A 9 -16.00 13.30 18.86
N GLU A 10 -17.15 13.53 19.44
CA GLU A 10 -18.34 12.66 19.26
C GLU A 10 -18.89 12.71 17.84
N ASP A 11 -18.71 13.83 17.16
CA ASP A 11 -19.26 14.12 15.81
C ASP A 11 -18.30 13.81 14.66
N TRP A 12 -17.18 13.11 14.89
CA TRP A 12 -16.22 12.80 13.83
C TRP A 12 -16.82 12.03 12.65
N ARG A 13 -17.88 11.22 12.90
CA ARG A 13 -18.58 10.46 11.86
C ARG A 13 -19.21 11.37 10.82
N THR A 14 -19.91 12.42 11.24
CA THR A 14 -20.51 13.42 10.34
C THR A 14 -19.45 14.05 9.43
N PHE A 15 -18.27 14.36 9.96
CA PHE A 15 -17.17 14.89 9.14
C PHE A 15 -16.64 13.87 8.13
N VAL A 16 -16.50 12.62 8.52
CA VAL A 16 -15.99 11.54 7.65
C VAL A 16 -17.00 11.21 6.53
N GLU A 17 -18.28 11.27 6.82
CA GLU A 17 -19.37 10.98 5.88
C GLU A 17 -19.65 12.11 4.89
N ALA A 18 -19.19 13.34 5.15
CA ALA A 18 -19.32 14.46 4.22
C ALA A 18 -18.60 14.16 2.90
N THR A 19 -19.29 14.37 1.77
CA THR A 19 -18.77 14.04 0.42
C THR A 19 -18.40 15.27 -0.41
N ASP A 20 -18.82 16.45 0.00
CA ASP A 20 -18.63 17.75 -0.67
C ASP A 20 -17.33 18.44 -0.20
N THR A 21 -16.22 17.72 -0.15
CA THR A 21 -14.92 18.29 0.21
C THR A 21 -14.42 19.25 -0.90
N GLN A 22 -14.04 20.47 -0.51
CA GLN A 22 -13.50 21.47 -1.44
C GLN A 22 -12.01 21.28 -1.70
N TYR A 23 -11.28 20.76 -0.71
CA TYR A 23 -9.84 20.59 -0.75
C TYR A 23 -9.46 19.13 -0.53
N TYR A 24 -8.42 18.66 -1.21
CA TYR A 24 -7.94 17.27 -1.04
C TYR A 24 -7.43 17.01 0.39
N GLU A 25 -7.00 18.04 1.11
CA GLU A 25 -6.60 17.97 2.52
C GLU A 25 -7.76 17.60 3.44
N GLU A 26 -8.99 17.99 3.10
CA GLU A 26 -10.19 17.59 3.85
C GLU A 26 -10.42 16.08 3.69
N THR A 27 -10.33 15.58 2.45
CA THR A 27 -10.39 14.14 2.17
C THR A 27 -9.26 13.39 2.89
N MET A 28 -8.04 13.94 2.90
CA MET A 28 -6.92 13.38 3.65
C MET A 28 -7.20 13.30 5.15
N LEU A 29 -7.75 14.37 5.74
CA LEU A 29 -8.14 14.39 7.15
C LEU A 29 -9.21 13.35 7.48
N GLN A 30 -10.21 13.17 6.61
CA GLN A 30 -11.23 12.12 6.75
C GLN A 30 -10.59 10.72 6.83
N GLY A 31 -9.69 10.40 5.88
CA GLY A 31 -8.93 9.14 5.91
C GLY A 31 -8.12 8.95 7.18
N MET A 32 -7.40 10.00 7.62
CA MET A 32 -6.64 9.95 8.87
C MET A 32 -7.54 9.72 10.09
N ILE A 33 -8.73 10.32 10.14
CA ILE A 33 -9.69 10.13 11.24
C ILE A 33 -10.18 8.69 11.26
N ILE A 34 -10.51 8.09 10.12
CA ILE A 34 -10.90 6.68 10.02
C ILE A 34 -9.81 5.78 10.61
N GLY A 35 -8.53 6.06 10.35
CA GLY A 35 -7.41 5.29 10.90
C GLY A 35 -7.19 5.50 12.40
N LEU A 36 -7.47 6.69 12.92
CA LEU A 36 -7.12 7.12 14.28
C LEU A 36 -8.26 7.02 15.30
N ALA A 37 -9.52 7.13 14.86
CA ALA A 37 -10.67 7.13 15.76
C ALA A 37 -10.81 5.77 16.46
N LYS A 38 -11.27 5.82 17.71
CA LYS A 38 -11.55 4.61 18.49
C LYS A 38 -12.88 4.02 18.03
N MET A 39 -12.84 2.83 17.44
CA MET A 39 -14.01 2.09 16.98
C MET A 39 -13.69 0.61 16.86
N GLU A 40 -14.72 -0.25 16.76
CA GLU A 40 -14.57 -1.68 16.50
C GLU A 40 -14.11 -1.95 15.06
N LEU A 41 -13.57 -3.15 14.82
CA LEU A 41 -12.99 -3.50 13.51
C LEU A 41 -14.03 -3.47 12.40
N GLU A 42 -15.22 -3.98 12.65
CA GLU A 42 -16.33 -4.02 11.68
C GLU A 42 -16.75 -2.61 11.25
N GLU A 43 -16.87 -1.68 12.21
CA GLU A 43 -17.17 -0.28 11.92
C GLU A 43 -16.06 0.36 11.09
N ARG A 44 -14.80 0.09 11.43
CA ARG A 44 -13.66 0.60 10.65
C ARG A 44 -13.66 0.08 9.22
N ILE A 45 -13.92 -1.21 9.02
CA ILE A 45 -14.04 -1.82 7.69
C ILE A 45 -15.18 -1.17 6.90
N HIS A 46 -16.30 -0.86 7.55
CA HIS A 46 -17.40 -0.12 6.93
C HIS A 46 -16.92 1.24 6.40
N TYR A 47 -16.24 2.04 7.23
CA TYR A 47 -15.72 3.35 6.80
C TYR A 47 -14.63 3.23 5.73
N ILE A 48 -13.79 2.21 5.76
CA ILE A 48 -12.80 1.97 4.70
C ILE A 48 -13.51 1.73 3.36
N ARG A 49 -14.56 0.91 3.33
CA ARG A 49 -15.35 0.67 2.10
C ARG A 49 -15.99 1.93 1.53
N LEU A 50 -16.47 2.83 2.39
CA LEU A 50 -17.06 4.10 1.95
C LEU A 50 -15.99 5.08 1.45
N PHE A 51 -14.78 5.02 2.02
CA PHE A 51 -13.75 5.98 1.75
C PHE A 51 -12.89 5.63 0.54
N VAL A 52 -12.52 4.37 0.33
CA VAL A 52 -11.60 3.94 -0.74
C VAL A 52 -12.05 4.42 -2.13
N PRO A 53 -13.35 4.34 -2.54
CA PRO A 53 -13.79 4.86 -3.84
C PRO A 53 -13.64 6.37 -4.03
N ARG A 54 -13.43 7.12 -2.93
CA ARG A 54 -13.23 8.58 -2.95
C ARG A 54 -11.77 9.00 -3.14
N ILE A 55 -10.84 8.04 -3.08
CA ILE A 55 -9.41 8.28 -3.24
C ILE A 55 -9.12 8.56 -4.72
N ASN A 56 -8.62 9.75 -5.01
CA ASN A 56 -8.32 10.21 -6.37
C ASN A 56 -6.87 10.68 -6.56
N ASN A 57 -6.02 10.50 -5.55
CA ASN A 57 -4.61 10.83 -5.62
C ASN A 57 -3.77 9.96 -4.66
N TRP A 58 -2.48 9.82 -4.96
CA TRP A 58 -1.55 8.99 -4.21
C TRP A 58 -1.33 9.46 -2.78
N ALA A 59 -1.36 10.78 -2.52
CA ALA A 59 -1.06 11.32 -1.19
C ALA A 59 -2.17 10.94 -0.18
N VAL A 60 -3.44 11.05 -0.57
CA VAL A 60 -4.58 10.58 0.24
C VAL A 60 -4.50 9.08 0.45
N CYS A 61 -4.24 8.31 -0.63
CA CYS A 61 -4.13 6.85 -0.57
C CYS A 61 -3.07 6.39 0.44
N ASP A 62 -1.86 6.91 0.33
CA ASP A 62 -0.72 6.43 1.11
C ASP A 62 -0.82 6.84 2.58
N ILE A 63 -1.26 8.07 2.86
CA ILE A 63 -1.48 8.53 4.23
C ILE A 63 -2.59 7.72 4.89
N PHE A 64 -3.72 7.52 4.20
CA PHE A 64 -4.81 6.71 4.70
C PHE A 64 -4.37 5.29 5.02
N SER A 65 -3.73 4.61 4.07
CA SER A 65 -3.22 3.24 4.26
C SER A 65 -2.21 3.17 5.41
N GLY A 66 -1.36 4.20 5.57
CA GLY A 66 -0.40 4.30 6.66
C GLY A 66 -1.06 4.37 8.04
N GLU A 67 -2.15 5.13 8.18
CA GLU A 67 -2.91 5.25 9.44
C GLU A 67 -3.64 3.93 9.79
N LEU A 68 -3.92 3.06 8.82
CA LEU A 68 -4.53 1.74 9.04
C LEU A 68 -3.54 0.67 9.54
N LYS A 69 -2.26 1.01 9.76
CA LYS A 69 -1.25 0.06 10.23
C LYS A 69 -1.70 -0.72 11.47
N LYS A 70 -2.26 -0.04 12.47
CA LYS A 70 -2.72 -0.69 13.71
C LYS A 70 -3.90 -1.65 13.47
N THR A 71 -4.72 -1.37 12.45
CA THR A 71 -5.83 -2.22 12.04
C THR A 71 -5.34 -3.49 11.35
N ALA A 72 -4.26 -3.38 10.57
CA ALA A 72 -3.65 -4.48 9.83
C ALA A 72 -2.74 -5.39 10.67
N VAL A 73 -2.59 -5.14 11.98
CA VAL A 73 -1.76 -5.95 12.88
C VAL A 73 -2.60 -6.45 14.07
N GLY A 74 -2.09 -7.42 14.80
CA GLY A 74 -2.77 -7.98 15.97
C GLY A 74 -3.98 -8.86 15.61
N LYS A 75 -5.03 -8.85 16.45
CA LYS A 75 -6.19 -9.76 16.32
C LYS A 75 -6.98 -9.59 15.02
N GLY A 76 -6.94 -8.40 14.40
CA GLY A 76 -7.64 -8.12 13.15
C GLY A 76 -6.85 -8.44 11.89
N LYS A 77 -5.60 -8.89 11.99
CA LYS A 77 -4.67 -9.07 10.88
C LYS A 77 -5.27 -9.90 9.74
N GLU A 78 -5.77 -11.08 10.06
CA GLU A 78 -6.36 -11.99 9.06
C GLU A 78 -7.64 -11.43 8.44
N THR A 79 -8.51 -10.82 9.25
CA THR A 79 -9.75 -10.19 8.76
C THR A 79 -9.44 -9.08 7.76
N VAL A 80 -8.43 -8.24 8.05
CA VAL A 80 -8.01 -7.16 7.15
C VAL A 80 -7.30 -7.72 5.92
N TRP A 81 -6.51 -8.79 6.04
CA TRP A 81 -5.91 -9.48 4.91
C TRP A 81 -6.97 -9.96 3.92
N GLN A 82 -8.02 -10.63 4.41
CA GLN A 82 -9.13 -11.07 3.56
C GLN A 82 -9.92 -9.89 2.98
N PHE A 83 -10.10 -8.84 3.77
CA PHE A 83 -10.80 -7.64 3.35
C PHE A 83 -10.13 -6.91 2.18
N ILE A 84 -8.81 -6.87 2.11
CA ILE A 84 -8.09 -6.15 1.04
C ILE A 84 -8.00 -6.94 -0.26
N GLN A 85 -8.25 -8.26 -0.28
CA GLN A 85 -8.10 -9.10 -1.47
C GLN A 85 -8.91 -8.64 -2.70
N PRO A 86 -10.17 -8.16 -2.57
CA PRO A 86 -10.91 -7.61 -3.71
C PRO A 86 -10.23 -6.39 -4.35
N TYR A 87 -9.63 -5.51 -3.53
CA TYR A 87 -8.93 -4.32 -4.03
C TYR A 87 -7.70 -4.66 -4.86
N LEU A 88 -7.01 -5.76 -4.55
CA LEU A 88 -5.86 -6.24 -5.32
C LEU A 88 -6.23 -6.71 -6.74
N LYS A 89 -7.52 -6.88 -7.02
CA LYS A 89 -8.08 -7.27 -8.33
C LYS A 89 -8.88 -6.15 -8.99
N SER A 90 -8.94 -4.97 -8.37
CA SER A 90 -9.68 -3.83 -8.91
C SER A 90 -9.06 -3.34 -10.22
N LYS A 91 -9.90 -2.79 -11.09
CA LYS A 91 -9.48 -2.09 -12.31
C LYS A 91 -9.27 -0.60 -12.09
N GLU A 92 -9.73 -0.08 -10.95
CA GLU A 92 -9.59 1.32 -10.55
C GLU A 92 -8.21 1.57 -9.94
N GLU A 93 -7.49 2.55 -10.50
CA GLU A 93 -6.08 2.82 -10.17
C GLU A 93 -5.83 3.01 -8.67
N TYR A 94 -6.67 3.78 -7.98
CA TYR A 94 -6.45 4.07 -6.56
C TYR A 94 -7.01 3.00 -5.64
N GLU A 95 -7.97 2.21 -6.07
CA GLU A 95 -8.41 1.03 -5.32
C GLU A 95 -7.33 -0.05 -5.27
N ILE A 96 -6.76 -0.38 -6.44
CA ILE A 96 -5.65 -1.35 -6.48
C ILE A 96 -4.40 -0.81 -5.79
N ARG A 97 -4.11 0.52 -5.92
CA ARG A 97 -3.05 1.15 -5.14
C ARG A 97 -3.28 1.00 -3.65
N PHE A 98 -4.48 1.27 -3.15
CA PHE A 98 -4.84 1.07 -1.75
C PHE A 98 -4.55 -0.37 -1.32
N GLY A 99 -5.03 -1.37 -2.07
CA GLY A 99 -4.76 -2.77 -1.80
C GLY A 99 -3.26 -3.06 -1.68
N ILE A 100 -2.46 -2.60 -2.66
CA ILE A 100 -1.00 -2.83 -2.67
C ILE A 100 -0.30 -2.12 -1.52
N VAL A 101 -0.65 -0.87 -1.20
CA VAL A 101 -0.04 -0.13 -0.08
C VAL A 101 -0.41 -0.76 1.26
N MET A 102 -1.61 -1.32 1.40
CA MET A 102 -1.98 -2.12 2.57
C MET A 102 -1.11 -3.37 2.73
N LEU A 103 -0.64 -4.01 1.64
CA LEU A 103 0.29 -5.15 1.71
C LEU A 103 1.62 -4.82 2.40
N PHE A 104 2.03 -3.54 2.47
CA PHE A 104 3.26 -3.15 3.18
C PHE A 104 3.24 -3.52 4.67
N HIS A 105 2.04 -3.62 5.26
CA HIS A 105 1.85 -4.05 6.65
C HIS A 105 2.02 -5.57 6.83
N TYR A 106 2.00 -6.33 5.73
CA TYR A 106 2.10 -7.78 5.68
C TYR A 106 3.45 -8.28 5.14
N VAL A 107 4.47 -7.41 5.01
CA VAL A 107 5.81 -7.84 4.62
C VAL A 107 6.47 -8.49 5.83
N ASP A 108 6.19 -9.77 6.06
CA ASP A 108 6.68 -10.63 7.15
C ASP A 108 6.91 -12.07 6.63
N GLU A 109 7.43 -12.97 7.50
CA GLU A 109 7.74 -14.35 7.12
C GLU A 109 6.54 -15.14 6.61
N ASP A 110 5.35 -14.89 7.17
CA ASP A 110 4.14 -15.64 6.85
C ASP A 110 3.57 -15.27 5.47
N HIS A 111 3.83 -14.02 5.00
CA HIS A 111 3.18 -13.49 3.80
C HIS A 111 4.14 -13.21 2.64
N ILE A 112 5.46 -13.15 2.88
CA ILE A 112 6.43 -12.73 1.85
C ILE A 112 6.30 -13.51 0.54
N ASP A 113 6.10 -14.82 0.61
CA ASP A 113 5.99 -15.66 -0.57
C ASP A 113 4.69 -15.36 -1.35
N SER A 114 3.56 -15.15 -0.66
CA SER A 114 2.29 -14.71 -1.27
C SER A 114 2.36 -13.32 -1.90
N LEU A 115 3.13 -12.39 -1.29
CA LEU A 115 3.33 -11.05 -1.86
C LEU A 115 4.13 -11.10 -3.16
N LEU A 116 5.16 -11.93 -3.23
CA LEU A 116 5.98 -12.10 -4.43
C LEU A 116 5.21 -12.86 -5.54
N GLU A 117 4.38 -13.85 -5.16
CA GLU A 117 3.47 -14.50 -6.08
C GLU A 117 2.43 -13.53 -6.67
N TYR A 118 1.82 -12.69 -5.82
CA TYR A 118 0.92 -11.64 -6.27
C TYR A 118 1.61 -10.68 -7.25
N ALA A 119 2.86 -10.32 -7.01
CA ALA A 119 3.62 -9.46 -7.91
C ALA A 119 3.78 -10.08 -9.31
N ASP A 120 3.94 -11.40 -9.43
CA ASP A 120 4.02 -12.10 -10.73
C ASP A 120 2.66 -12.18 -11.46
N LEU A 121 1.56 -12.05 -10.73
CA LEU A 121 0.21 -12.02 -11.29
C LEU A 121 -0.28 -10.59 -11.61
N PHE A 122 0.50 -9.59 -11.23
CA PHE A 122 0.12 -8.19 -11.41
C PHE A 122 0.24 -7.76 -12.89
N THR A 123 -0.86 -7.28 -13.45
CA THR A 123 -0.96 -6.86 -14.87
C THR A 123 -1.55 -5.47 -15.08
N HIS A 124 -1.76 -4.70 -14.02
CA HIS A 124 -2.41 -3.39 -14.11
C HIS A 124 -1.50 -2.35 -14.78
N GLU A 125 -2.04 -1.55 -15.72
CA GLU A 125 -1.25 -0.62 -16.53
C GLU A 125 -1.17 0.81 -15.97
N ALA A 126 -2.08 1.18 -15.05
CA ALA A 126 -2.11 2.53 -14.49
C ALA A 126 -0.83 2.85 -13.71
N TYR A 127 -0.36 4.09 -13.89
CA TYR A 127 0.94 4.54 -13.39
C TYR A 127 1.10 4.39 -11.89
N TYR A 128 0.12 4.87 -11.10
CA TYR A 128 0.22 4.85 -9.65
C TYR A 128 0.04 3.45 -9.04
N ALA A 129 -0.67 2.54 -9.72
CA ALA A 129 -0.74 1.13 -9.36
C ALA A 129 0.62 0.45 -9.53
N ARG A 130 1.27 0.65 -10.70
CA ARG A 130 2.61 0.11 -11.01
C ARG A 130 3.68 0.68 -10.09
N MET A 131 3.59 1.98 -9.74
CA MET A 131 4.48 2.61 -8.76
C MET A 131 4.35 2.01 -7.36
N ALA A 132 3.12 1.68 -6.93
CA ALA A 132 2.89 1.02 -5.65
C ALA A 132 3.48 -0.41 -5.65
N MET A 133 3.29 -1.16 -6.74
CA MET A 133 3.88 -2.50 -6.92
C MET A 133 5.41 -2.44 -6.84
N ALA A 134 6.03 -1.52 -7.56
CA ALA A 134 7.48 -1.33 -7.52
C ALA A 134 7.98 -0.97 -6.11
N TRP A 135 7.23 -0.17 -5.38
CA TRP A 135 7.54 0.17 -3.99
C TRP A 135 7.39 -1.03 -3.06
N MET A 136 6.31 -1.81 -3.18
CA MET A 136 6.12 -3.05 -2.41
C MET A 136 7.31 -3.99 -2.57
N ILE A 137 7.75 -4.26 -3.80
CA ILE A 137 8.91 -5.13 -4.08
C ILE A 137 10.17 -4.58 -3.42
N SER A 138 10.38 -3.27 -3.42
CA SER A 138 11.54 -2.68 -2.74
C SER A 138 11.50 -2.86 -1.23
N ILE A 139 10.32 -2.81 -0.62
CA ILE A 139 10.14 -3.09 0.82
C ILE A 139 10.38 -4.57 1.11
N CYS A 140 9.89 -5.47 0.24
CA CYS A 140 10.18 -6.90 0.33
C CYS A 140 11.69 -7.15 0.25
N PHE A 141 12.39 -6.50 -0.67
CA PHE A 141 13.85 -6.64 -0.78
C PHE A 141 14.59 -6.18 0.48
N ILE A 142 14.19 -5.04 1.06
CA ILE A 142 14.83 -4.51 2.28
C ILE A 142 14.66 -5.45 3.47
N LYS A 143 13.52 -6.14 3.58
CA LYS A 143 13.22 -7.03 4.71
C LYS A 143 13.66 -8.47 4.46
N PHE A 144 13.57 -8.94 3.22
CA PHE A 144 13.84 -10.32 2.79
C PHE A 144 14.70 -10.33 1.53
N PRO A 145 15.98 -9.87 1.61
CA PRO A 145 16.82 -9.67 0.43
C PRO A 145 17.02 -10.97 -0.38
N ASP A 146 17.28 -12.09 0.26
CA ASP A 146 17.55 -13.36 -0.43
C ASP A 146 16.33 -13.89 -1.19
N LYS A 147 15.16 -13.90 -0.55
CA LYS A 147 13.90 -14.33 -1.17
C LYS A 147 13.55 -13.41 -2.34
N THR A 148 13.65 -12.10 -2.13
CA THR A 148 13.30 -11.12 -3.16
C THR A 148 14.32 -11.10 -4.30
N MET A 149 15.61 -11.31 -4.03
CA MET A 149 16.63 -11.46 -5.06
C MET A 149 16.35 -12.68 -5.94
N LYS A 150 16.00 -13.84 -5.34
CA LYS A 150 15.59 -15.03 -6.08
C LYS A 150 14.40 -14.75 -6.98
N TYR A 151 13.37 -14.08 -6.44
CA TYR A 151 12.19 -13.65 -7.19
C TYR A 151 12.58 -12.74 -8.37
N LEU A 152 13.38 -11.69 -8.16
CA LEU A 152 13.77 -10.74 -9.21
C LEU A 152 14.50 -11.41 -10.39
N LYS A 153 15.29 -12.46 -10.14
CA LYS A 153 16.00 -13.22 -11.20
C LYS A 153 15.06 -13.97 -12.14
N GLN A 154 13.82 -14.26 -11.72
CA GLN A 154 12.85 -15.05 -12.48
C GLN A 154 11.49 -14.36 -12.64
N SER A 155 11.37 -13.09 -12.21
CA SER A 155 10.12 -12.31 -12.20
C SER A 155 9.50 -12.18 -13.59
N LYS A 156 8.17 -12.31 -13.62
CA LYS A 156 7.33 -12.15 -14.84
C LYS A 156 6.75 -10.75 -15.01
N LEU A 157 7.10 -9.83 -14.11
CA LEU A 157 6.65 -8.43 -14.22
C LEU A 157 7.01 -7.84 -15.58
N ASP A 158 6.16 -6.94 -16.07
CA ASP A 158 6.50 -6.10 -17.22
C ASP A 158 7.79 -5.29 -16.99
N ASN A 159 8.51 -4.97 -18.07
CA ASN A 159 9.83 -4.34 -17.96
C ASN A 159 9.81 -3.01 -17.21
N TRP A 160 8.75 -2.21 -17.36
CA TRP A 160 8.67 -0.93 -16.69
C TRP A 160 8.54 -1.11 -15.16
N THR A 161 7.59 -1.93 -14.70
CA THR A 161 7.37 -2.19 -13.27
C THR A 161 8.59 -2.87 -12.66
N TYR A 162 9.18 -3.82 -13.36
CA TYR A 162 10.42 -4.47 -12.96
C TYR A 162 11.57 -3.47 -12.77
N ASN A 163 11.87 -2.68 -13.80
CA ASN A 163 12.97 -1.71 -13.74
C ASN A 163 12.72 -0.62 -12.69
N LYS A 164 11.45 -0.23 -12.48
CA LYS A 164 11.07 0.70 -11.42
C LYS A 164 11.27 0.10 -10.02
N SER A 165 11.03 -1.21 -9.85
CA SER A 165 11.33 -1.94 -8.60
C SER A 165 12.83 -1.90 -8.30
N LEU A 166 13.67 -2.20 -9.29
CA LEU A 166 15.12 -2.10 -9.16
C LEU A 166 15.57 -0.68 -8.79
N GLN A 167 14.98 0.33 -9.44
CA GLN A 167 15.26 1.73 -9.12
C GLN A 167 14.93 2.04 -7.66
N LYS A 168 13.78 1.62 -7.16
CA LYS A 168 13.36 1.83 -5.76
C LYS A 168 14.29 1.14 -4.76
N ILE A 169 14.80 -0.04 -5.09
CA ILE A 169 15.80 -0.74 -4.26
C ILE A 169 17.09 0.07 -4.22
N ILE A 170 17.58 0.57 -5.38
CA ILE A 170 18.80 1.36 -5.49
C ILE A 170 18.70 2.70 -4.73
N GLU A 171 17.52 3.34 -4.73
CA GLU A 171 17.26 4.59 -4.01
C GLU A 171 17.30 4.40 -2.48
N SER A 172 17.08 3.19 -1.99
CA SER A 172 17.05 2.93 -0.54
C SER A 172 18.41 3.13 0.12
N LEU A 173 18.43 3.86 1.24
CA LEU A 173 19.62 4.01 2.09
C LEU A 173 19.96 2.76 2.91
N ARG A 174 19.06 1.75 2.92
CA ARG A 174 19.22 0.50 3.67
C ARG A 174 19.92 -0.58 2.87
N VAL A 175 20.18 -0.36 1.59
CA VAL A 175 20.86 -1.29 0.68
C VAL A 175 22.29 -0.80 0.49
N ASP A 176 23.27 -1.69 0.66
CA ASP A 176 24.68 -1.40 0.49
C ASP A 176 25.07 -1.18 -0.98
N LYS A 177 26.27 -0.64 -1.20
CA LYS A 177 26.75 -0.26 -2.54
C LYS A 177 26.93 -1.47 -3.45
N GLU A 178 27.50 -2.57 -2.94
CA GLU A 178 27.78 -3.77 -3.73
C GLU A 178 26.47 -4.40 -4.24
N THR A 179 25.49 -4.55 -3.34
CA THR A 179 24.14 -5.01 -3.69
C THR A 179 23.48 -4.09 -4.73
N LYS A 180 23.61 -2.76 -4.59
CA LYS A 180 23.10 -1.81 -5.60
C LYS A 180 23.73 -1.99 -6.97
N ASP A 181 25.03 -2.30 -7.05
CA ASP A 181 25.70 -2.54 -8.32
C ASP A 181 25.20 -3.81 -8.99
N ILE A 182 24.96 -4.89 -8.23
CA ILE A 182 24.30 -6.09 -8.72
C ILE A 182 22.89 -5.77 -9.26
N ILE A 183 22.07 -5.05 -8.48
CA ILE A 183 20.71 -4.67 -8.88
C ILE A 183 20.71 -3.82 -10.17
N ARG A 184 21.70 -2.91 -10.34
CA ARG A 184 21.82 -2.12 -11.58
C ARG A 184 22.06 -2.98 -12.81
N SER A 185 22.85 -4.05 -12.68
CA SER A 185 23.16 -4.95 -13.79
C SER A 185 21.96 -5.82 -14.23
N MET A 186 20.91 -5.90 -13.40
CA MET A 186 19.71 -6.68 -13.67
C MET A 186 18.66 -5.94 -14.51
N LYS A 187 18.86 -4.66 -14.86
CA LYS A 187 17.90 -3.91 -15.66
C LYS A 187 17.61 -4.61 -16.99
N ARG A 188 16.32 -4.68 -17.33
CA ARG A 188 15.85 -5.18 -18.61
C ARG A 188 15.85 -4.06 -19.64
N ALA A 189 16.11 -4.41 -20.91
CA ALA A 189 15.91 -3.49 -22.02
C ALA A 189 14.43 -3.06 -22.05
N GLY A 190 14.22 -1.75 -22.23
CA GLY A 190 12.89 -1.15 -22.34
C GLY A 190 12.32 -1.30 -23.73
#